data_a8d1ba1dc4afaaeba9582ab2106f1871
#
_entry.id   a8d1ba1dc4afaaeba9582ab2106f1871
#
_cell.length_a   1.000
_cell.length_b   1.000
_cell.length_c   1.000
_cell.angle_alpha   90.00
_cell.angle_beta   90.00
_cell.angle_gamma   90.00
#
_symmetry.space_group_name_H-M   'P 1'
#
loop_
_entity.id
_entity.type
_entity.pdbx_description
1 polymer ?
#
loop_
_entity_poly.entity_id
_entity_poly.type
_entity_poly.pdbx_seq_one_letter_code
_entity_poly.pdbx_strand_id
1 'polypeptide(L)'
;SWFNLVTLNSGDAEYEARYKVRDERNVVKFTLADDTNSGSMLVSLSMVRENLRTTRDVMPESAWELINELTTFAKQSIKDGCLNRGKRHEFLTQVTNQCQLIQGYIASTLSHDEVWDMWCIGRHLECADMTTRILDAGTHVLATHDDRDEAHAPLIIWGNVLRSSGADHAYRRNVAA
;
A
#
# COMPACT_ATOMS: atom_id res chain seq x y z
N SER A 1 5.07 13.91 9.88
CA SER A 1 3.81 13.65 10.61
C SER A 1 3.13 12.38 10.11
N TRP A 2 2.51 11.60 11.01
CA TRP A 2 1.69 10.44 10.62
C TRP A 2 0.56 10.81 9.66
N PHE A 3 0.02 12.01 9.79
CA PHE A 3 -1.07 12.52 8.95
C PHE A 3 -0.71 12.62 7.46
N ASN A 4 0.57 12.70 7.12
CA ASN A 4 1.02 12.69 5.72
C ASN A 4 0.60 11.41 4.97
N LEU A 5 0.40 10.29 5.68
CA LEU A 5 -0.13 9.06 5.07
C LEU A 5 -1.60 9.20 4.66
N VAL A 6 -2.37 10.00 5.37
CA VAL A 6 -3.77 10.31 5.01
C VAL A 6 -3.80 11.21 3.79
N THR A 7 -3.02 12.29 3.82
CA THR A 7 -2.90 13.25 2.71
C THR A 7 -2.40 12.59 1.43
N LEU A 8 -1.41 11.69 1.53
CA LEU A 8 -0.88 10.91 0.41
C LEU A 8 -1.99 10.15 -0.33
N ASN A 9 -2.98 9.67 0.39
CA ASN A 9 -4.13 8.94 -0.17
C ASN A 9 -5.35 9.83 -0.43
N SER A 10 -5.20 11.17 -0.35
CA SER A 10 -6.30 12.14 -0.53
C SER A 10 -7.50 11.92 0.41
N GLY A 11 -7.25 11.37 1.59
CA GLY A 11 -8.26 10.97 2.56
C GLY A 11 -8.54 12.03 3.66
N ASP A 12 -8.07 13.27 3.48
CA ASP A 12 -8.12 14.31 4.52
C ASP A 12 -9.56 14.60 4.98
N ALA A 13 -10.47 14.79 4.04
CA ALA A 13 -11.87 15.12 4.35
C ALA A 13 -12.60 13.98 5.09
N GLU A 14 -12.41 12.74 4.63
CA GLU A 14 -13.01 11.56 5.26
C GLU A 14 -12.42 11.32 6.66
N TYR A 15 -11.10 11.53 6.81
CA TYR A 15 -10.45 11.42 8.10
C TYR A 15 -10.99 12.45 9.10
N GLU A 16 -11.04 13.74 8.72
CA GLU A 16 -11.47 14.83 9.59
C GLU A 16 -12.96 14.74 9.98
N ALA A 17 -13.78 14.17 9.12
CA ALA A 17 -15.18 13.89 9.44
C ALA A 17 -15.34 12.89 10.61
N ARG A 18 -14.34 12.07 10.89
CA ARG A 18 -14.43 10.97 11.88
C ARG A 18 -13.46 11.08 13.04
N TYR A 19 -12.25 11.52 12.78
CA TYR A 19 -11.15 11.54 13.75
C TYR A 19 -10.79 12.98 14.10
N LYS A 20 -10.94 13.32 15.38
CA LYS A 20 -10.61 14.66 15.89
C LYS A 20 -9.11 14.85 16.15
N VAL A 21 -8.36 13.76 16.26
CA VAL A 21 -6.93 13.78 16.64
C VAL A 21 -6.11 13.09 15.56
N ARG A 22 -5.09 13.79 15.06
CA ARG A 22 -4.16 13.31 14.02
C ARG A 22 -2.97 12.55 14.63
N ASP A 23 -3.27 11.51 15.41
CA ASP A 23 -2.27 10.66 16.04
C ASP A 23 -1.97 9.36 15.26
N GLU A 24 -0.91 8.67 15.64
CA GLU A 24 -0.48 7.41 15.03
C GLU A 24 -1.61 6.37 15.03
N ARG A 25 -2.30 6.21 16.15
CA ARG A 25 -3.33 5.19 16.34
C ARG A 25 -4.50 5.38 15.38
N ASN A 26 -4.99 6.62 15.28
CA ASN A 26 -6.13 6.94 14.43
C ASN A 26 -5.76 6.86 12.95
N VAL A 27 -4.58 7.36 12.57
CA VAL A 27 -4.09 7.26 11.18
C VAL A 27 -3.93 5.80 10.76
N VAL A 28 -3.29 4.97 11.59
CA VAL A 28 -3.11 3.53 11.29
C VAL A 28 -4.46 2.83 11.19
N LYS A 29 -5.41 3.12 12.09
CA LYS A 29 -6.75 2.55 12.00
C LYS A 29 -7.46 2.97 10.72
N PHE A 30 -7.42 4.26 10.38
CA PHE A 30 -8.05 4.81 9.19
C PHE A 30 -7.51 4.19 7.90
N THR A 31 -6.18 4.07 7.78
CA THR A 31 -5.53 3.56 6.56
C THR A 31 -5.61 2.05 6.40
N LEU A 32 -5.67 1.29 7.49
CA LEU A 32 -5.61 -0.16 7.41
C LEU A 32 -6.95 -0.87 7.66
N ALA A 33 -7.83 -0.30 8.48
CA ALA A 33 -8.98 -1.03 9.01
C ALA A 33 -10.33 -0.30 8.96
N ASP A 34 -10.36 0.97 8.59
CA ASP A 34 -11.62 1.73 8.54
C ASP A 34 -12.41 1.31 7.30
N ASP A 35 -13.61 0.79 7.51
CA ASP A 35 -14.53 0.32 6.47
C ASP A 35 -15.18 1.44 5.67
N THR A 36 -15.07 2.68 6.13
CA THR A 36 -15.62 3.85 5.45
C THR A 36 -14.58 4.65 4.66
N ASN A 37 -13.31 4.32 4.85
CA ASN A 37 -12.24 4.79 3.98
C ASN A 37 -12.13 3.83 2.79
N SER A 38 -12.57 4.27 1.61
CA SER A 38 -12.51 3.49 0.38
C SER A 38 -11.07 3.06 0.00
N GLY A 39 -10.07 3.83 0.44
CA GLY A 39 -8.64 3.52 0.26
C GLY A 39 -8.03 2.67 1.37
N SER A 40 -8.80 2.22 2.38
CA SER A 40 -8.24 1.37 3.43
C SER A 40 -7.88 -0.02 2.92
N MET A 41 -6.86 -0.62 3.54
CA MET A 41 -6.39 -1.97 3.17
C MET A 41 -7.53 -3.00 3.22
N LEU A 42 -8.39 -2.99 4.26
CA LEU A 42 -9.50 -3.95 4.35
C LEU A 42 -10.56 -3.76 3.27
N VAL A 43 -10.87 -2.52 2.92
CA VAL A 43 -11.81 -2.24 1.82
C VAL A 43 -11.21 -2.68 0.51
N SER A 44 -9.95 -2.36 0.24
CA SER A 44 -9.23 -2.80 -0.97
C SER A 44 -9.22 -4.33 -1.11
N LEU A 45 -8.91 -5.06 -0.05
CA LEU A 45 -8.97 -6.54 -0.05
C LEU A 45 -10.38 -7.06 -0.32
N SER A 46 -11.40 -6.39 0.22
CA SER A 46 -12.80 -6.76 -0.01
C SER A 46 -13.21 -6.50 -1.46
N MET A 47 -12.74 -5.41 -2.07
CA MET A 47 -12.98 -5.09 -3.49
C MET A 47 -12.28 -6.10 -4.41
N VAL A 48 -11.02 -6.43 -4.16
CA VAL A 48 -10.30 -7.47 -4.93
C VAL A 48 -11.01 -8.82 -4.85
N ARG A 49 -11.47 -9.18 -3.65
CA ARG A 49 -12.25 -10.41 -3.46
C ARG A 49 -13.54 -10.41 -4.28
N GLU A 50 -14.26 -9.29 -4.30
CA GLU A 50 -15.50 -9.16 -5.09
C GLU A 50 -15.21 -9.18 -6.59
N ASN A 51 -14.15 -8.51 -7.05
CA ASN A 51 -13.73 -8.54 -8.44
C ASN A 51 -13.41 -9.97 -8.89
N LEU A 52 -12.64 -10.72 -8.11
CA LEU A 52 -12.36 -12.14 -8.43
C LEU A 52 -13.60 -13.02 -8.40
N ARG A 53 -14.58 -12.71 -7.54
CA ARG A 53 -15.86 -13.43 -7.51
C ARG A 53 -16.63 -13.28 -8.82
N THR A 54 -16.58 -12.09 -9.41
CA THR A 54 -17.30 -11.76 -10.67
C THR A 54 -16.55 -12.16 -11.93
N THR A 55 -15.25 -12.48 -11.83
CA THR A 55 -14.38 -12.84 -12.96
C THR A 55 -13.81 -14.26 -12.85
N ARG A 56 -14.52 -15.16 -12.15
CA ARG A 56 -14.05 -16.53 -11.90
C ARG A 56 -13.84 -17.38 -13.15
N ASP A 57 -14.55 -17.06 -14.19
CA ASP A 57 -14.51 -17.75 -15.48
C ASP A 57 -13.23 -17.45 -16.28
N VAL A 58 -12.55 -16.35 -15.98
CA VAL A 58 -11.35 -15.90 -16.69
C VAL A 58 -10.11 -15.83 -15.79
N MET A 59 -10.27 -15.92 -14.48
CA MET A 59 -9.17 -15.85 -13.52
C MET A 59 -8.78 -17.24 -13.02
N PRO A 60 -7.49 -17.50 -12.71
CA PRO A 60 -7.04 -18.76 -12.14
C PRO A 60 -7.75 -19.07 -10.82
N GLU A 61 -8.23 -20.32 -10.63
CA GLU A 61 -9.03 -20.74 -9.48
C GLU A 61 -8.33 -20.46 -8.13
N SER A 62 -7.05 -20.79 -8.02
CA SER A 62 -6.29 -20.56 -6.79
C SER A 62 -6.07 -19.09 -6.47
N ALA A 63 -6.22 -18.16 -7.42
CA ALA A 63 -6.18 -16.73 -7.11
C ALA A 63 -7.32 -16.35 -6.14
N TRP A 64 -8.50 -16.95 -6.30
CA TRP A 64 -9.62 -16.78 -5.39
C TRP A 64 -9.32 -17.29 -3.98
N GLU A 65 -8.72 -18.48 -3.87
CA GLU A 65 -8.35 -19.07 -2.59
C GLU A 65 -7.34 -18.21 -1.86
N LEU A 66 -6.26 -17.80 -2.54
CA LEU A 66 -5.21 -16.95 -1.98
C LEU A 66 -5.74 -15.59 -1.47
N ILE A 67 -6.65 -14.95 -2.21
CA ILE A 67 -7.27 -13.69 -1.77
C ILE A 67 -8.20 -13.90 -0.57
N ASN A 68 -8.94 -15.01 -0.53
CA ASN A 68 -9.77 -15.33 0.64
C ASN A 68 -8.92 -15.57 1.89
N GLU A 69 -7.81 -16.28 1.76
CA GLU A 69 -6.85 -16.52 2.85
C GLU A 69 -6.27 -15.19 3.36
N LEU A 70 -5.78 -14.34 2.45
CA LEU A 70 -5.24 -13.03 2.80
C LEU A 70 -6.30 -12.14 3.49
N THR A 71 -7.51 -12.11 2.95
CA THR A 71 -8.60 -11.30 3.53
C THR A 71 -9.00 -11.81 4.92
N THR A 72 -9.06 -13.12 5.09
CA THR A 72 -9.38 -13.75 6.39
C THR A 72 -8.27 -13.49 7.40
N PHE A 73 -7.02 -13.70 7.00
CA PHE A 73 -5.84 -13.40 7.80
C PHE A 73 -5.84 -11.92 8.26
N ALA A 74 -6.03 -10.97 7.34
CA ALA A 74 -6.02 -9.55 7.66
C ALA A 74 -7.14 -9.19 8.65
N LYS A 75 -8.38 -9.66 8.44
CA LYS A 75 -9.51 -9.42 9.34
C LYS A 75 -9.28 -9.99 10.73
N GLN A 76 -8.76 -11.21 10.83
CA GLN A 76 -8.50 -11.86 12.10
C GLN A 76 -7.36 -11.17 12.84
N SER A 77 -6.25 -10.88 12.17
CA SER A 77 -5.11 -10.19 12.77
C SER A 77 -5.48 -8.82 13.34
N ILE A 78 -6.34 -8.07 12.65
CA ILE A 78 -6.84 -6.77 13.14
C ILE A 78 -7.67 -6.96 14.42
N LYS A 79 -8.54 -7.96 14.48
CA LYS A 79 -9.30 -8.29 15.71
C LYS A 79 -8.37 -8.65 16.86
N ASP A 80 -7.27 -9.35 16.56
CA ASP A 80 -6.27 -9.78 17.54
C ASP A 80 -5.28 -8.65 17.92
N GLY A 81 -5.53 -7.42 17.44
CA GLY A 81 -4.78 -6.23 17.83
C GLY A 81 -3.45 -6.05 17.13
N CYS A 82 -3.28 -6.54 15.91
CA CYS A 82 -2.04 -6.40 15.15
C CYS A 82 -1.69 -4.95 14.78
N LEU A 83 -2.64 -4.01 14.86
CA LEU A 83 -2.40 -2.60 14.59
C LEU A 83 -1.55 -1.92 15.69
N ASN A 84 -1.36 -2.57 16.83
CA ASN A 84 -0.47 -2.10 17.88
C ASN A 84 0.99 -2.08 17.40
N ARG A 85 1.76 -1.11 17.86
CA ARG A 85 3.12 -0.82 17.40
C ARG A 85 4.04 -2.05 17.38
N GLY A 86 3.93 -2.93 18.39
CA GLY A 86 4.79 -4.12 18.50
C GLY A 86 4.49 -5.24 17.50
N LYS A 87 3.27 -5.33 16.99
CA LYS A 87 2.84 -6.42 16.08
C LYS A 87 2.66 -5.95 14.64
N ARG A 88 2.53 -4.64 14.41
CA ARG A 88 2.17 -4.07 13.11
C ARG A 88 3.19 -4.36 12.01
N HIS A 89 4.47 -4.32 12.33
CA HIS A 89 5.52 -4.58 11.34
C HIS A 89 5.43 -6.01 10.79
N GLU A 90 5.30 -7.00 11.67
CA GLU A 90 5.16 -8.41 11.28
C GLU A 90 3.90 -8.62 10.44
N PHE A 91 2.77 -8.07 10.88
CA PHE A 91 1.51 -8.10 10.15
C PHE A 91 1.64 -7.53 8.73
N LEU A 92 2.20 -6.32 8.57
CA LEU A 92 2.37 -5.68 7.27
C LEU A 92 3.35 -6.46 6.37
N THR A 93 4.39 -7.04 6.95
CA THR A 93 5.33 -7.91 6.22
C THR A 93 4.62 -9.14 5.67
N GLN A 94 3.78 -9.79 6.47
CA GLN A 94 3.00 -10.95 6.02
C GLN A 94 1.99 -10.57 4.92
N VAL A 95 1.27 -9.46 5.07
CA VAL A 95 0.37 -8.94 4.02
C VAL A 95 1.13 -8.70 2.72
N THR A 96 2.28 -8.02 2.79
CA THR A 96 3.12 -7.74 1.62
C THR A 96 3.58 -9.03 0.93
N ASN A 97 4.06 -10.01 1.70
CA ASN A 97 4.51 -11.29 1.16
C ASN A 97 3.37 -12.05 0.48
N GLN A 98 2.17 -12.06 1.06
CA GLN A 98 1.01 -12.69 0.44
C GLN A 98 0.55 -11.95 -0.82
N CYS A 99 0.59 -10.62 -0.85
CA CYS A 99 0.34 -9.86 -2.07
C CYS A 99 1.34 -10.20 -3.19
N GLN A 100 2.63 -10.34 -2.86
CA GLN A 100 3.67 -10.73 -3.82
C GLN A 100 3.45 -12.17 -4.33
N LEU A 101 3.05 -13.09 -3.45
CA LEU A 101 2.71 -14.46 -3.83
C LEU A 101 1.53 -14.48 -4.83
N ILE A 102 0.47 -13.76 -4.53
CA ILE A 102 -0.71 -13.66 -5.40
C ILE A 102 -0.35 -13.07 -6.77
N GLN A 103 0.43 -11.98 -6.78
CA GLN A 103 0.89 -11.37 -8.03
C GLN A 103 1.76 -12.33 -8.85
N GLY A 104 2.70 -13.04 -8.20
CA GLY A 104 3.55 -14.03 -8.86
C GLY A 104 2.74 -15.21 -9.40
N TYR A 105 1.74 -15.67 -8.66
CA TYR A 105 0.84 -16.73 -9.08
C TYR A 105 0.03 -16.31 -10.33
N ILE A 106 -0.62 -15.16 -10.29
CA ILE A 106 -1.37 -14.64 -11.45
C ILE A 106 -0.45 -14.45 -12.64
N ALA A 107 0.73 -13.86 -12.46
CA ALA A 107 1.69 -13.63 -13.51
C ALA A 107 2.20 -14.92 -14.18
N SER A 108 2.21 -16.04 -13.47
CA SER A 108 2.70 -17.33 -13.98
C SER A 108 1.60 -18.25 -14.54
N THR A 109 0.34 -17.99 -14.21
CA THR A 109 -0.78 -18.91 -14.53
C THR A 109 -1.84 -18.30 -15.43
N LEU A 110 -1.97 -16.98 -15.45
CA LEU A 110 -2.94 -16.29 -16.31
C LEU A 110 -2.49 -16.38 -17.77
N SER A 111 -3.39 -16.76 -18.67
CA SER A 111 -3.14 -16.76 -20.11
C SER A 111 -2.85 -15.34 -20.61
N HIS A 112 -1.86 -15.22 -21.51
CA HIS A 112 -1.49 -13.94 -22.09
C HIS A 112 -2.46 -13.56 -23.23
N ASP A 113 -3.65 -13.17 -22.85
CA ASP A 113 -4.74 -12.73 -23.69
C ASP A 113 -5.27 -11.36 -23.24
N GLU A 114 -6.45 -10.97 -23.65
CA GLU A 114 -7.07 -9.69 -23.29
C GLU A 114 -7.24 -9.51 -21.78
N VAL A 115 -7.44 -10.60 -21.04
CA VAL A 115 -7.56 -10.57 -19.57
C VAL A 115 -6.21 -10.21 -18.94
N TRP A 116 -5.13 -10.76 -19.45
CA TRP A 116 -3.77 -10.42 -19.06
C TRP A 116 -3.45 -8.95 -19.34
N ASP A 117 -3.80 -8.46 -20.51
CA ASP A 117 -3.56 -7.07 -20.87
C ASP A 117 -4.31 -6.11 -19.95
N MET A 118 -5.57 -6.40 -19.62
CA MET A 118 -6.35 -5.61 -18.67
C MET A 118 -5.78 -5.66 -17.26
N TRP A 119 -5.33 -6.83 -16.80
CA TRP A 119 -4.65 -6.95 -15.51
C TRP A 119 -3.36 -6.14 -15.46
N CYS A 120 -2.55 -6.20 -16.51
CA CYS A 120 -1.33 -5.40 -16.64
C CYS A 120 -1.60 -3.91 -16.64
N ILE A 121 -2.60 -3.44 -17.40
CA ILE A 121 -3.01 -2.03 -17.44
C ILE A 121 -3.39 -1.55 -16.04
N GLY A 122 -4.30 -2.25 -15.35
CA GLY A 122 -4.72 -1.90 -13.99
C GLY A 122 -3.55 -1.81 -13.03
N ARG A 123 -2.69 -2.84 -13.02
CA ARG A 123 -1.49 -2.89 -12.17
C ARG A 123 -0.54 -1.73 -12.43
N HIS A 124 -0.28 -1.40 -13.69
CA HIS A 124 0.66 -0.32 -14.03
C HIS A 124 0.08 1.07 -13.76
N LEU A 125 -1.22 1.26 -13.91
CA LEU A 125 -1.91 2.51 -13.54
C LEU A 125 -1.79 2.75 -12.03
N GLU A 126 -2.07 1.75 -11.20
CA GLU A 126 -1.90 1.85 -9.74
C GLU A 126 -0.45 2.12 -9.33
N CYS A 127 0.51 1.45 -9.98
CA CYS A 127 1.93 1.70 -9.73
C CYS A 127 2.32 3.14 -10.09
N ALA A 128 1.82 3.68 -11.20
CA ALA A 128 2.10 5.04 -11.62
C ALA A 128 1.48 6.07 -10.65
N ASP A 129 0.21 5.88 -10.28
CA ASP A 129 -0.49 6.73 -9.30
C ASP A 129 0.24 6.75 -7.95
N MET A 130 0.56 5.57 -7.39
CA MET A 130 1.29 5.48 -6.13
C MET A 130 2.69 6.08 -6.20
N THR A 131 3.41 5.89 -7.29
CA THR A 131 4.76 6.47 -7.47
C THR A 131 4.70 7.99 -7.48
N THR A 132 3.75 8.58 -8.20
CA THR A 132 3.58 10.04 -8.24
C THR A 132 3.21 10.60 -6.87
N ARG A 133 2.33 9.96 -6.12
CA ARG A 133 1.94 10.34 -4.76
C ARG A 133 3.12 10.28 -3.78
N ILE A 134 3.93 9.22 -3.85
CA ILE A 134 5.12 9.08 -3.00
C ILE A 134 6.15 10.17 -3.29
N LEU A 135 6.37 10.50 -4.58
CA LEU A 135 7.26 11.59 -4.99
C LEU A 135 6.74 12.94 -4.52
N ASP A 136 5.45 13.21 -4.70
CA ASP A 136 4.81 14.46 -4.25
C ASP A 136 4.92 14.63 -2.73
N ALA A 137 4.64 13.59 -1.96
CA ALA A 137 4.81 13.60 -0.51
C ALA A 137 6.26 13.84 -0.09
N GLY A 138 7.24 13.24 -0.80
CA GLY A 138 8.67 13.46 -0.56
C GLY A 138 9.08 14.91 -0.80
N THR A 139 8.67 15.49 -1.92
CA THR A 139 8.96 16.88 -2.27
C THR A 139 8.27 17.88 -1.32
N HIS A 140 7.03 17.61 -0.93
CA HIS A 140 6.30 18.44 0.03
C HIS A 140 6.98 18.47 1.40
N VAL A 141 7.42 17.31 1.89
CA VAL A 141 8.15 17.23 3.17
C VAL A 141 9.46 18.01 3.10
N LEU A 142 10.19 17.94 1.98
CA LEU A 142 11.43 18.70 1.79
C LEU A 142 11.16 20.21 1.75
N ALA A 143 10.13 20.64 1.03
CA ALA A 143 9.77 22.06 0.90
C ALA A 143 9.31 22.70 2.23
N THR A 144 8.78 21.90 3.15
CA THR A 144 8.31 22.35 4.48
C THR A 144 9.35 22.19 5.58
N HIS A 145 10.51 21.60 5.28
CA HIS A 145 11.61 21.48 6.25
C HIS A 145 12.38 22.79 6.32
N ASP A 146 12.52 23.34 7.52
CA ASP A 146 13.34 24.56 7.73
C ASP A 146 14.82 24.16 7.70
N ASP A 147 15.60 24.78 6.80
CA ASP A 147 17.01 24.46 6.49
C ASP A 147 17.99 24.56 7.70
N ARG A 148 17.49 24.90 8.88
CA ARG A 148 18.34 25.27 10.01
C ARG A 148 18.80 24.11 10.90
N ASP A 149 18.15 22.95 10.85
CA ASP A 149 18.37 21.95 11.89
C ASP A 149 18.96 20.59 11.46
N GLU A 150 18.94 20.18 10.18
CA GLU A 150 19.54 18.89 9.80
C GLU A 150 20.03 18.83 8.34
N ALA A 151 21.33 18.96 8.13
CA ALA A 151 21.98 18.74 6.81
C ALA A 151 21.74 17.36 6.20
N HIS A 152 21.25 16.39 6.98
CA HIS A 152 20.97 15.02 6.56
C HIS A 152 19.49 14.72 6.24
N ALA A 153 18.56 15.64 6.52
CA ALA A 153 17.14 15.43 6.31
C ALA A 153 16.79 15.06 4.85
N PRO A 154 17.34 15.72 3.82
CA PRO A 154 17.08 15.36 2.42
C PRO A 154 17.49 13.92 2.10
N LEU A 155 18.63 13.46 2.59
CA LEU A 155 19.11 12.08 2.37
C LEU A 155 18.19 11.03 2.98
N ILE A 156 17.68 11.30 4.18
CA ILE A 156 16.73 10.40 4.86
C ILE A 156 15.41 10.36 4.10
N ILE A 157 14.89 11.50 3.68
CA ILE A 157 13.61 11.61 2.96
C ILE A 157 13.71 10.88 1.62
N TRP A 158 14.73 11.17 0.81
CA TRP A 158 14.92 10.49 -0.48
C TRP A 158 15.23 9.00 -0.32
N GLY A 159 15.98 8.60 0.71
CA GLY A 159 16.19 7.21 1.05
C GLY A 159 14.88 6.47 1.38
N ASN A 160 13.92 7.16 2.04
CA ASN A 160 12.59 6.60 2.29
C ASN A 160 11.75 6.52 1.02
N VAL A 161 11.77 7.55 0.17
CA VAL A 161 11.10 7.55 -1.14
C VAL A 161 11.59 6.39 -2.01
N LEU A 162 12.91 6.21 -2.13
CA LEU A 162 13.50 5.12 -2.90
C LEU A 162 13.09 3.74 -2.38
N ARG A 163 13.08 3.55 -1.05
CA ARG A 163 12.64 2.28 -0.43
C ARG A 163 11.15 2.03 -0.65
N SER A 164 10.32 3.06 -0.50
CA SER A 164 8.88 2.95 -0.71
C SER A 164 8.50 2.62 -2.15
N SER A 165 9.30 3.10 -3.11
CA SER A 165 9.14 2.84 -4.54
C SER A 165 9.82 1.54 -5.00
N GLY A 166 10.53 0.81 -4.12
CA GLY A 166 11.31 -0.37 -4.49
C GLY A 166 12.53 -0.07 -5.36
N ALA A 167 12.95 1.20 -5.45
CA ALA A 167 14.01 1.69 -6.33
C ALA A 167 15.40 1.76 -5.67
N ASP A 168 15.51 1.49 -4.37
CA ASP A 168 16.74 1.61 -3.59
C ASP A 168 17.92 0.81 -4.18
N HIS A 169 17.67 -0.44 -4.55
CA HIS A 169 18.69 -1.29 -5.13
C HIS A 169 19.17 -0.79 -6.51
N ALA A 170 18.25 -0.36 -7.37
CA ALA A 170 18.56 0.19 -8.68
C ALA A 170 19.37 1.50 -8.56
N TYR A 171 18.99 2.36 -7.62
CA TYR A 171 19.71 3.60 -7.33
C TYR A 171 21.16 3.32 -6.90
N ARG A 172 21.35 2.45 -5.89
CA ARG A 172 22.68 2.11 -5.38
C ARG A 172 23.59 1.54 -6.48
N ARG A 173 23.06 0.70 -7.34
CA ARG A 173 23.82 0.10 -8.45
C ARG A 173 24.29 1.14 -9.45
N ASN A 174 23.50 2.19 -9.70
CA ASN A 174 23.84 3.24 -10.66
C ASN A 174 24.73 4.34 -10.07
N VAL A 175 24.71 4.56 -8.76
CA VAL A 175 25.54 5.58 -8.09
C VAL A 175 26.89 5.00 -7.66
N ALA A 176 27.00 3.70 -7.46
CA ALA A 176 28.25 3.00 -7.12
C ALA A 176 29.11 2.62 -8.34
N ALA A 177 28.63 2.89 -9.56
CA ALA A 177 29.35 2.73 -10.81
C ALA A 177 29.96 4.06 -11.29
#